data_11daeda316ae8ddc5011f4ebb9a87d02
#
_entry.id   11daeda316ae8ddc5011f4ebb9a87d02
#
_cell.length_a   1.000
_cell.length_b   1.000
_cell.length_c   1.000
_cell.angle_alpha   90.00
_cell.angle_beta   90.00
_cell.angle_gamma   90.00
#
_symmetry.space_group_name_H-M   'P 1'
#
loop_
_entity.id
_entity.type
_entity.pdbx_description
1 polymer ?
#
loop_
_entity_poly.entity_id
_entity_poly.type
_entity_poly.pdbx_seq_one_letter_code
_entity_poly.pdbx_strand_id
1 'polypeptide(L)'
;VQNSQNNKTYANMAVVDIYTTLGDTRLGNTTPSDGIGMIVAPATASSGTGGAAFALDTAYLITSVADLTAMGVTSGTGAMLLFQVEEYYAKAGSGSRVWVVGYAQAEYKTFISDKLESIISGTTASNFDLRPRMISFASPLPTFQDFTGTTEGKLPATHKTLIGNLQTVLNNLFQQSIRMVGIF
;
A
#
# COMPACT_ATOMS: atom_id res chain seq x y z
N VAL A 1 -43.03 37.54 0.41
CA VAL A 1 -42.66 36.69 1.55
C VAL A 1 -42.49 35.22 1.14
N GLN A 2 -43.15 34.75 0.05
CA GLN A 2 -43.01 33.36 -0.45
C GLN A 2 -41.69 33.07 -1.20
N ASN A 3 -41.00 34.07 -1.70
CA ASN A 3 -39.76 33.85 -2.49
C ASN A 3 -38.51 33.57 -1.64
N SER A 4 -38.54 33.92 -0.35
CA SER A 4 -37.38 33.71 0.55
C SER A 4 -37.24 32.27 1.05
N GLN A 5 -38.38 31.55 1.16
CA GLN A 5 -38.40 30.16 1.61
C GLN A 5 -37.92 29.18 0.53
N ASN A 6 -38.29 29.45 -0.72
CA ASN A 6 -37.89 28.58 -1.84
C ASN A 6 -36.38 28.67 -2.12
N ASN A 7 -35.76 29.85 -2.01
CA ASN A 7 -34.33 30.00 -2.21
C ASN A 7 -33.46 29.24 -1.18
N LYS A 8 -33.95 29.15 0.07
CA LYS A 8 -33.21 28.37 1.10
C LYS A 8 -33.29 26.86 0.84
N THR A 9 -34.43 26.40 0.31
CA THR A 9 -34.61 24.97 -0.02
C THR A 9 -33.74 24.55 -1.21
N TYR A 10 -33.67 25.39 -2.25
CA TYR A 10 -32.81 25.11 -3.42
C TYR A 10 -31.32 25.19 -3.06
N ALA A 11 -30.88 26.11 -2.23
CA ALA A 11 -29.51 26.20 -1.78
C ALA A 11 -29.09 24.97 -0.94
N ASN A 12 -29.98 24.47 -0.09
CA ASN A 12 -29.72 23.28 0.71
C ASN A 12 -29.74 22.01 -0.16
N MET A 13 -30.62 21.93 -1.16
CA MET A 13 -30.64 20.81 -2.12
C MET A 13 -29.37 20.78 -2.98
N ALA A 14 -28.90 21.94 -3.46
CA ALA A 14 -27.67 22.03 -4.23
C ALA A 14 -26.42 21.60 -3.43
N VAL A 15 -26.36 21.95 -2.15
CA VAL A 15 -25.26 21.50 -1.26
C VAL A 15 -25.35 20.00 -0.97
N VAL A 16 -26.53 19.47 -0.74
CA VAL A 16 -26.75 18.03 -0.54
C VAL A 16 -26.43 17.27 -1.83
N ASP A 17 -26.84 17.79 -2.99
CA ASP A 17 -26.53 17.19 -4.28
C ASP A 17 -25.04 17.15 -4.60
N ILE A 18 -24.31 18.22 -4.28
CA ILE A 18 -22.86 18.26 -4.44
C ILE A 18 -22.19 17.21 -3.52
N TYR A 19 -22.62 17.07 -2.28
CA TYR A 19 -22.08 16.07 -1.37
C TYR A 19 -22.51 14.65 -1.76
N THR A 20 -23.72 14.45 -2.22
CA THR A 20 -24.22 13.15 -2.67
C THR A 20 -23.53 12.75 -3.98
N THR A 21 -23.37 13.66 -4.92
CA THR A 21 -22.66 13.39 -6.19
C THR A 21 -21.19 13.14 -5.96
N LEU A 22 -20.52 13.88 -5.07
CA LEU A 22 -19.14 13.61 -4.66
C LEU A 22 -19.03 12.32 -3.83
N GLY A 23 -20.04 11.99 -3.04
CA GLY A 23 -20.14 10.75 -2.31
C GLY A 23 -20.41 9.56 -3.23
N ASP A 24 -21.35 9.67 -4.14
CA ASP A 24 -21.70 8.61 -5.09
C ASP A 24 -20.59 8.33 -6.10
N THR A 25 -19.88 9.35 -6.58
CA THR A 25 -18.68 9.13 -7.39
C THR A 25 -17.55 8.47 -6.61
N ARG A 26 -17.55 8.58 -5.29
CA ARG A 26 -16.57 7.87 -4.43
C ARG A 26 -17.02 6.50 -3.96
N LEU A 27 -18.33 6.28 -3.85
CA LEU A 27 -18.92 5.04 -3.32
C LEU A 27 -19.49 4.14 -4.41
N GLY A 28 -19.99 4.70 -5.51
CA GLY A 28 -20.63 3.95 -6.59
C GLY A 28 -19.72 3.74 -7.81
N ASN A 29 -18.78 4.64 -8.01
CA ASN A 29 -17.72 4.45 -8.97
C ASN A 29 -16.44 4.25 -8.16
N THR A 30 -16.12 3.02 -7.83
CA THR A 30 -14.76 2.67 -7.43
C THR A 30 -13.86 2.98 -8.61
N THR A 31 -13.60 4.29 -8.82
CA THR A 31 -12.47 4.65 -9.65
C THR A 31 -11.29 3.93 -9.04
N PRO A 32 -10.54 3.17 -9.83
CA PRO A 32 -9.44 2.33 -9.33
C PRO A 32 -8.40 3.08 -8.50
N SER A 33 -8.51 4.40 -8.43
CA SER A 33 -7.58 5.29 -7.73
C SER A 33 -7.91 5.52 -6.24
N ASP A 34 -9.16 5.29 -5.82
CA ASP A 34 -9.54 5.53 -4.42
C ASP A 34 -9.28 4.28 -3.60
N GLY A 35 -8.11 4.23 -2.98
CA GLY A 35 -7.78 3.21 -2.00
C GLY A 35 -6.86 2.08 -2.47
N ILE A 36 -6.11 2.27 -3.57
CA ILE A 36 -5.09 1.29 -3.94
C ILE A 36 -4.05 1.21 -2.83
N GLY A 37 -3.90 0.02 -2.25
CA GLY A 37 -2.88 -0.30 -1.29
C GLY A 37 -1.57 -0.69 -1.96
N MET A 38 -0.48 -0.63 -1.20
CA MET A 38 0.79 -1.25 -1.54
C MET A 38 1.19 -2.19 -0.41
N ILE A 39 1.46 -3.44 -0.75
CA ILE A 39 1.97 -4.46 0.16
C ILE A 39 3.45 -4.62 -0.11
N VAL A 40 4.27 -4.43 0.90
CA VAL A 40 5.73 -4.58 0.86
C VAL A 40 6.12 -5.65 1.84
N ALA A 41 6.72 -6.73 1.36
CA ALA A 41 7.09 -7.86 2.20
C ALA A 41 8.35 -8.59 1.71
N PRO A 42 9.03 -9.35 2.58
CA PRO A 42 10.17 -10.15 2.20
C PRO A 42 9.81 -11.20 1.14
N ALA A 43 10.66 -11.30 0.10
CA ALA A 43 10.54 -12.30 -0.94
C ALA A 43 11.91 -12.63 -1.55
N THR A 44 11.91 -13.58 -2.45
CA THR A 44 13.06 -13.91 -3.32
C THR A 44 12.62 -13.71 -4.77
N ALA A 45 13.53 -13.28 -5.61
CA ALA A 45 13.26 -13.21 -7.04
C ALA A 45 12.88 -14.59 -7.56
N SER A 46 11.88 -14.66 -8.42
CA SER A 46 11.37 -15.91 -8.95
C SER A 46 11.00 -15.79 -10.42
N SER A 47 10.94 -16.92 -11.10
CA SER A 47 10.50 -17.02 -12.48
C SER A 47 9.24 -17.87 -12.52
N GLY A 48 8.21 -17.34 -13.13
CA GLY A 48 6.93 -17.99 -13.27
C GLY A 48 6.74 -18.65 -14.63
N THR A 49 5.50 -19.03 -14.89
CA THR A 49 5.11 -19.68 -16.14
C THR A 49 4.97 -18.63 -17.26
N GLY A 50 5.39 -19.00 -18.48
CA GLY A 50 5.21 -18.12 -19.65
C GLY A 50 6.14 -16.91 -19.72
N GLY A 51 7.26 -16.91 -18.96
CA GLY A 51 8.24 -15.84 -18.97
C GLY A 51 7.92 -14.69 -18.01
N ALA A 52 6.84 -14.76 -17.25
CA ALA A 52 6.58 -13.84 -16.16
C ALA A 52 7.63 -14.05 -15.07
N ALA A 53 8.20 -12.98 -14.55
CA ALA A 53 9.22 -13.03 -13.49
C ALA A 53 8.89 -12.02 -12.39
N PHE A 54 9.13 -12.41 -11.17
CA PHE A 54 9.06 -11.53 -10.01
C PHE A 54 10.47 -11.07 -9.63
N ALA A 55 10.74 -9.82 -9.87
CA ALA A 55 11.98 -9.18 -9.48
C ALA A 55 11.81 -8.47 -8.13
N LEU A 56 12.86 -8.50 -7.32
CA LEU A 56 12.89 -7.70 -6.09
C LEU A 56 12.96 -6.20 -6.43
N ASP A 57 12.55 -5.38 -5.47
CA ASP A 57 12.60 -3.91 -5.55
C ASP A 57 11.82 -3.33 -6.75
N THR A 58 10.86 -4.09 -7.24
CA THR A 58 10.00 -3.72 -8.37
C THR A 58 8.54 -3.77 -7.92
N ALA A 59 7.78 -2.73 -8.29
CA ALA A 59 6.35 -2.68 -7.99
C ALA A 59 5.54 -3.34 -9.10
N TYR A 60 4.67 -4.26 -8.73
CA TYR A 60 3.73 -4.95 -9.61
C TYR A 60 2.30 -4.61 -9.22
N LEU A 61 1.49 -4.19 -10.17
CA LEU A 61 0.06 -4.02 -9.96
C LEU A 61 -0.65 -5.34 -10.29
N ILE A 62 -1.27 -5.94 -9.29
CA ILE A 62 -1.98 -7.21 -9.43
C ILE A 62 -3.47 -7.04 -9.14
N THR A 63 -4.28 -7.95 -9.66
CA THR A 63 -5.74 -8.00 -9.53
C THR A 63 -6.23 -9.27 -8.85
N SER A 64 -5.31 -10.23 -8.65
CA SER A 64 -5.61 -11.52 -8.02
C SER A 64 -4.35 -12.15 -7.43
N VAL A 65 -4.54 -13.13 -6.54
CA VAL A 65 -3.44 -13.98 -6.05
C VAL A 65 -2.80 -14.76 -7.20
N ALA A 66 -3.59 -15.13 -8.22
CA ALA A 66 -3.10 -15.87 -9.39
C ALA A 66 -2.06 -15.08 -10.18
N ASP A 67 -2.16 -13.76 -10.25
CA ASP A 67 -1.17 -12.91 -10.93
C ASP A 67 0.21 -13.03 -10.24
N LEU A 68 0.21 -13.06 -8.91
CA LEU A 68 1.43 -13.19 -8.13
C LEU A 68 2.05 -14.60 -8.26
N THR A 69 1.22 -15.65 -8.20
CA THR A 69 1.70 -17.03 -8.36
C THR A 69 2.16 -17.31 -9.79
N ALA A 70 1.55 -16.68 -10.80
CA ALA A 70 2.00 -16.76 -12.19
C ALA A 70 3.43 -16.20 -12.38
N MET A 71 3.85 -15.24 -11.56
CA MET A 71 5.22 -14.74 -11.53
C MET A 71 6.18 -15.64 -10.73
N GLY A 72 5.72 -16.77 -10.22
CA GLY A 72 6.53 -17.75 -9.50
C GLY A 72 6.67 -17.48 -8.00
N VAL A 73 5.89 -16.58 -7.44
CA VAL A 73 5.86 -16.36 -5.99
C VAL A 73 5.04 -17.48 -5.34
N THR A 74 5.69 -18.20 -4.44
CA THR A 74 5.14 -19.35 -3.72
C THR A 74 5.47 -19.25 -2.23
N SER A 75 4.98 -20.16 -1.43
CA SER A 75 5.38 -20.25 -0.02
C SER A 75 6.89 -20.46 0.19
N GLY A 76 7.60 -20.97 -0.81
CA GLY A 76 9.06 -21.15 -0.78
C GLY A 76 9.84 -19.88 -1.17
N THR A 77 9.27 -19.02 -2.02
CA THR A 77 9.96 -17.81 -2.54
C THR A 77 9.48 -16.51 -1.90
N GLY A 78 8.30 -16.49 -1.28
CA GLY A 78 7.73 -15.28 -0.68
C GLY A 78 6.54 -15.58 0.22
N ALA A 79 6.71 -16.46 1.22
CA ALA A 79 5.61 -16.89 2.09
C ALA A 79 4.87 -15.71 2.73
N MET A 80 5.60 -14.71 3.23
CA MET A 80 4.98 -13.56 3.89
C MET A 80 4.26 -12.66 2.89
N LEU A 81 4.85 -12.43 1.71
CA LEU A 81 4.22 -11.65 0.65
C LEU A 81 2.94 -12.34 0.16
N LEU A 82 3.01 -13.64 -0.11
CA LEU A 82 1.86 -14.44 -0.55
C LEU A 82 0.74 -14.39 0.50
N PHE A 83 1.04 -14.63 1.77
CA PHE A 83 0.07 -14.58 2.84
C PHE A 83 -0.63 -13.21 2.95
N GLN A 84 0.12 -12.11 2.89
CA GLN A 84 -0.44 -10.76 2.95
C GLN A 84 -1.38 -10.47 1.75
N VAL A 85 -1.02 -10.96 0.56
CA VAL A 85 -1.84 -10.80 -0.64
C VAL A 85 -3.10 -11.67 -0.59
N GLU A 86 -2.99 -12.91 -0.08
CA GLU A 86 -4.14 -13.79 0.15
C GLU A 86 -5.14 -13.17 1.14
N GLU A 87 -4.65 -12.64 2.27
CA GLU A 87 -5.48 -11.95 3.27
C GLU A 87 -6.14 -10.68 2.69
N TYR A 88 -5.40 -9.93 1.86
CA TYR A 88 -5.96 -8.77 1.18
C TYR A 88 -7.14 -9.17 0.29
N TYR A 89 -6.97 -10.17 -0.60
CA TYR A 89 -8.04 -10.58 -1.51
C TYR A 89 -9.17 -11.33 -0.81
N ALA A 90 -8.94 -11.96 0.32
CA ALA A 90 -9.99 -12.53 1.16
C ALA A 90 -10.96 -11.46 1.70
N LYS A 91 -10.50 -10.22 1.84
CA LYS A 91 -11.31 -9.09 2.33
C LYS A 91 -11.79 -8.16 1.20
N ALA A 92 -10.91 -7.84 0.25
CA ALA A 92 -11.21 -6.89 -0.82
C ALA A 92 -12.00 -7.52 -1.99
N GLY A 93 -11.98 -8.83 -2.11
CA GLY A 93 -12.57 -9.56 -3.25
C GLY A 93 -11.70 -9.52 -4.50
N SER A 94 -12.02 -10.42 -5.45
CA SER A 94 -11.32 -10.49 -6.73
C SER A 94 -11.61 -9.25 -7.60
N GLY A 95 -10.61 -8.83 -8.38
CA GLY A 95 -10.70 -7.63 -9.22
C GLY A 95 -10.27 -6.34 -8.56
N SER A 96 -10.12 -6.32 -7.23
CA SER A 96 -9.48 -5.22 -6.52
C SER A 96 -8.01 -5.12 -6.94
N ARG A 97 -7.47 -3.90 -7.01
CA ARG A 97 -6.08 -3.66 -7.41
C ARG A 97 -5.22 -3.41 -6.19
N VAL A 98 -4.04 -3.99 -6.18
CA VAL A 98 -3.03 -3.75 -5.15
C VAL A 98 -1.64 -3.76 -5.76
N TRP A 99 -0.79 -2.83 -5.33
CA TRP A 99 0.62 -2.88 -5.63
C TRP A 99 1.32 -3.87 -4.71
N VAL A 100 2.22 -4.66 -5.25
CA VAL A 100 3.06 -5.56 -4.47
C VAL A 100 4.53 -5.29 -4.77
N VAL A 101 5.33 -5.31 -3.72
CA VAL A 101 6.79 -5.13 -3.80
C VAL A 101 7.44 -6.18 -2.91
N GLY A 102 8.34 -6.95 -3.49
CA GLY A 102 9.19 -7.87 -2.75
C GLY A 102 10.55 -7.24 -2.49
N TYR A 103 11.08 -7.44 -1.31
CA TYR A 103 12.45 -7.07 -0.98
C TYR A 103 13.22 -8.27 -0.39
N ALA A 104 14.56 -8.26 -0.53
CA ALA A 104 15.38 -9.31 0.06
C ALA A 104 15.31 -9.27 1.59
N GLN A 105 15.01 -10.40 2.23
CA GLN A 105 14.85 -10.44 3.70
C GLN A 105 16.08 -9.90 4.45
N ALA A 106 17.27 -10.07 3.92
CA ALA A 106 18.49 -9.54 4.53
C ALA A 106 18.55 -8.00 4.53
N GLU A 107 17.83 -7.35 3.60
CA GLU A 107 17.80 -5.89 3.44
C GLU A 107 16.70 -5.20 4.25
N TYR A 108 15.96 -5.93 5.09
CA TYR A 108 14.81 -5.37 5.80
C TYR A 108 15.12 -4.09 6.60
N LYS A 109 16.35 -3.92 7.03
CA LYS A 109 16.78 -2.74 7.81
C LYS A 109 16.98 -1.49 6.96
N THR A 110 17.41 -1.66 5.71
CA THR A 110 17.82 -0.57 4.82
C THR A 110 16.87 -0.34 3.65
N PHE A 111 16.05 -1.33 3.31
CA PHE A 111 15.12 -1.25 2.19
C PHE A 111 14.24 0.01 2.22
N ILE A 112 13.70 0.35 3.39
CA ILE A 112 12.80 1.51 3.52
C ILE A 112 13.55 2.80 3.20
N SER A 113 14.75 3.00 3.79
CA SER A 113 15.54 4.22 3.60
C SER A 113 16.12 4.36 2.20
N ASP A 114 16.51 3.24 1.59
CA ASP A 114 17.35 3.27 0.40
C ASP A 114 16.54 3.15 -0.90
N LYS A 115 15.40 2.45 -0.87
CA LYS A 115 14.69 2.03 -2.09
C LYS A 115 13.22 2.45 -2.15
N LEU A 116 12.51 2.45 -1.03
CA LEU A 116 11.06 2.55 -1.01
C LEU A 116 10.53 3.84 -1.64
N GLU A 117 11.16 4.98 -1.37
CA GLU A 117 10.75 6.26 -1.94
C GLU A 117 10.81 6.26 -3.47
N SER A 118 11.90 5.75 -4.05
CA SER A 118 12.08 5.69 -5.49
C SER A 118 11.07 4.74 -6.17
N ILE A 119 10.74 3.62 -5.53
CA ILE A 119 9.76 2.65 -6.02
C ILE A 119 8.38 3.31 -6.07
N ILE A 120 7.96 3.97 -4.99
CA ILE A 120 6.65 4.64 -4.93
C ILE A 120 6.58 5.79 -5.94
N SER A 121 7.62 6.61 -6.03
CA SER A 121 7.69 7.70 -7.01
C SER A 121 7.63 7.17 -8.45
N GLY A 122 8.24 6.03 -8.72
CA GLY A 122 8.17 5.36 -10.01
C GLY A 122 6.75 4.89 -10.37
N THR A 123 6.00 4.37 -9.41
CA THR A 123 4.59 3.97 -9.66
C THR A 123 3.69 5.15 -9.97
N THR A 124 3.92 6.29 -9.31
CA THR A 124 3.12 7.50 -9.50
C THR A 124 3.44 8.22 -10.80
N ALA A 125 4.69 8.18 -11.26
CA ALA A 125 5.10 8.78 -12.53
C ALA A 125 4.45 8.08 -13.74
N SER A 126 4.21 6.77 -13.63
CA SER A 126 3.65 5.97 -14.72
C SER A 126 2.14 6.13 -14.86
N ASN A 127 1.41 6.30 -13.75
CA ASN A 127 -0.04 6.45 -13.79
C ASN A 127 -0.57 7.08 -12.48
N PHE A 128 -0.91 8.35 -12.55
CA PHE A 128 -1.40 9.12 -11.42
C PHE A 128 -2.66 8.52 -10.74
N ASP A 129 -3.55 7.93 -11.53
CA ASP A 129 -4.80 7.35 -11.03
C ASP A 129 -4.60 6.02 -10.31
N LEU A 130 -3.44 5.38 -10.50
CA LEU A 130 -3.10 4.10 -9.88
C LEU A 130 -2.12 4.23 -8.72
N ARG A 131 -1.81 5.44 -8.29
CA ARG A 131 -0.86 5.66 -7.18
C ARG A 131 -1.37 5.03 -5.89
N PRO A 132 -0.50 4.39 -5.11
CA PRO A 132 -0.88 3.85 -3.81
C PRO A 132 -1.21 4.99 -2.83
N ARG A 133 -2.22 4.74 -1.98
CA ARG A 133 -2.65 5.66 -0.90
C ARG A 133 -2.29 5.14 0.47
N MET A 134 -2.07 3.85 0.58
CA MET A 134 -1.74 3.16 1.81
C MET A 134 -0.61 2.17 1.53
N ILE A 135 0.33 2.09 2.44
CA ILE A 135 1.40 1.11 2.40
C ILE A 135 1.34 0.24 3.65
N SER A 136 1.35 -1.08 3.46
CA SER A 136 1.58 -2.06 4.50
C SER A 136 2.98 -2.62 4.35
N PHE A 137 3.82 -2.40 5.35
CA PHE A 137 5.19 -2.90 5.37
C PHE A 137 5.28 -4.07 6.34
N ALA A 138 5.49 -5.28 5.81
CA ALA A 138 5.75 -6.46 6.60
C ALA A 138 7.25 -6.64 6.81
N SER A 139 7.70 -6.55 8.04
CA SER A 139 9.07 -6.87 8.43
C SER A 139 9.16 -8.29 8.97
N PRO A 140 10.33 -8.93 8.93
CA PRO A 140 10.54 -10.16 9.69
C PRO A 140 10.19 -9.95 11.17
N LEU A 141 9.55 -10.94 11.77
CA LEU A 141 9.24 -10.88 13.20
C LEU A 141 10.52 -10.70 14.03
N PRO A 142 10.48 -9.85 15.06
CA PRO A 142 11.62 -9.70 15.93
C PRO A 142 11.95 -11.03 16.63
N THR A 143 13.21 -11.37 16.66
CA THR A 143 13.70 -12.54 17.39
C THR A 143 13.82 -12.23 18.89
N PHE A 144 13.94 -13.26 19.73
CA PHE A 144 14.20 -13.06 21.16
C PHE A 144 15.43 -12.18 21.40
N GLN A 145 16.45 -12.27 20.55
CA GLN A 145 17.67 -11.46 20.68
C GLN A 145 17.43 -9.97 20.41
N ASP A 146 16.44 -9.62 19.58
CA ASP A 146 16.10 -8.22 19.32
C ASP A 146 15.59 -7.50 20.58
N PHE A 147 15.08 -8.24 21.55
CA PHE A 147 14.62 -7.72 22.84
C PHE A 147 15.68 -7.75 23.95
N THR A 148 16.86 -8.33 23.67
CA THR A 148 17.94 -8.39 24.63
C THR A 148 18.44 -6.97 24.97
N GLY A 149 18.41 -6.61 26.26
CA GLY A 149 18.77 -5.26 26.72
C GLY A 149 17.71 -4.18 26.51
N THR A 150 16.53 -4.54 25.98
CA THR A 150 15.40 -3.61 25.93
C THR A 150 14.63 -3.59 27.26
N THR A 151 14.20 -2.41 27.68
CA THR A 151 13.29 -2.29 28.82
C THR A 151 11.94 -2.90 28.44
N GLU A 152 11.35 -3.64 29.36
CA GLU A 152 10.04 -4.25 29.18
C GLU A 152 9.02 -3.25 28.59
N GLY A 153 8.23 -3.69 27.61
CA GLY A 153 7.24 -2.85 26.91
C GLY A 153 7.80 -1.88 25.86
N LYS A 154 9.10 -1.90 25.57
CA LYS A 154 9.70 -1.07 24.52
C LYS A 154 9.95 -1.88 23.24
N LEU A 155 9.74 -1.23 22.10
CA LEU A 155 10.12 -1.78 20.80
C LEU A 155 11.65 -1.91 20.70
N PRO A 156 12.16 -2.97 20.06
CA PRO A 156 13.58 -3.08 19.72
C PRO A 156 14.08 -1.86 18.93
N ALA A 157 15.33 -1.49 19.13
CA ALA A 157 15.94 -0.33 18.47
C ALA A 157 15.81 -0.39 16.93
N THR A 158 15.99 -1.59 16.36
CA THR A 158 15.83 -1.81 14.92
C THR A 158 14.43 -1.45 14.45
N HIS A 159 13.37 -1.89 15.13
CA HIS A 159 12.00 -1.60 14.75
C HIS A 159 11.65 -0.11 14.89
N LYS A 160 12.17 0.56 15.89
CA LYS A 160 12.06 2.02 16.02
C LYS A 160 12.71 2.73 14.83
N THR A 161 13.88 2.27 14.41
CA THR A 161 14.58 2.83 13.24
C THR A 161 13.76 2.61 11.97
N LEU A 162 13.18 1.42 11.77
CA LEU A 162 12.33 1.12 10.60
C LEU A 162 11.10 2.03 10.56
N ILE A 163 10.43 2.21 11.69
CA ILE A 163 9.27 3.12 11.79
C ILE A 163 9.70 4.57 11.48
N GLY A 164 10.83 5.01 12.02
CA GLY A 164 11.38 6.33 11.75
C GLY A 164 11.74 6.54 10.28
N ASN A 165 12.35 5.55 9.65
CA ASN A 165 12.67 5.57 8.24
C ASN A 165 11.39 5.64 7.38
N LEU A 166 10.37 4.82 7.69
CA LEU A 166 9.08 4.88 7.00
C LEU A 166 8.44 6.27 7.13
N GLN A 167 8.44 6.84 8.32
CA GLN A 167 7.91 8.20 8.53
C GLN A 167 8.67 9.24 7.69
N THR A 168 10.00 9.11 7.59
CA THR A 168 10.83 9.98 6.76
C THR A 168 10.45 9.87 5.29
N VAL A 169 10.33 8.65 4.77
CA VAL A 169 9.90 8.40 3.38
C VAL A 169 8.51 8.98 3.12
N LEU A 170 7.54 8.78 4.02
CA LEU A 170 6.20 9.33 3.89
C LEU A 170 6.21 10.86 3.89
N ASN A 171 7.05 11.50 4.71
CA ASN A 171 7.21 12.94 4.71
C ASN A 171 7.82 13.47 3.40
N ASN A 172 8.83 12.79 2.86
CA ASN A 172 9.43 13.14 1.57
C ASN A 172 8.42 13.01 0.43
N LEU A 173 7.65 11.94 0.40
CA LEU A 173 6.58 11.73 -0.58
C LEU A 173 5.48 12.80 -0.45
N PHE A 174 5.15 13.20 0.77
CA PHE A 174 4.20 14.30 1.01
C PHE A 174 4.70 15.62 0.39
N GLN A 175 5.99 15.95 0.48
CA GLN A 175 6.59 17.11 -0.18
C GLN A 175 6.48 17.02 -1.71
N GLN A 176 6.46 15.81 -2.27
CA GLN A 176 6.22 15.54 -3.69
C GLN A 176 4.73 15.48 -4.06
N SER A 177 3.83 15.91 -3.16
CA SER A 177 2.36 15.83 -3.32
C SER A 177 1.81 14.40 -3.39
N ILE A 178 2.56 13.40 -2.94
CA ILE A 178 2.15 12.01 -2.83
C ILE A 178 1.71 11.76 -1.38
N ARG A 179 0.41 11.70 -1.15
CA ARG A 179 -0.15 11.49 0.19
C ARG A 179 -0.42 10.01 0.43
N MET A 180 0.22 9.44 1.45
CA MET A 180 0.10 8.04 1.83
C MET A 180 -0.01 7.88 3.34
N VAL A 181 -0.59 6.75 3.76
CA VAL A 181 -0.60 6.28 5.15
C VAL A 181 0.23 5.01 5.22
N GLY A 182 1.16 4.94 6.16
CA GLY A 182 1.97 3.75 6.42
C GLY A 182 1.40 2.92 7.57
N ILE A 183 1.37 1.60 7.40
CA ILE A 183 1.08 0.60 8.42
C ILE A 183 2.30 -0.31 8.53
N PHE A 184 2.73 -0.55 9.79
CA PHE A 184 3.91 -1.36 10.10
C PHE A 184 3.53 -2.56 10.96
#